data_c2c9c98f59de92d8e1a5a7b8cba95a1c
#
_entry.id   c2c9c98f59de92d8e1a5a7b8cba95a1c
#
_cell.length_a   1.000
_cell.length_b   1.000
_cell.length_c   1.000
_cell.angle_alpha   90.00
_cell.angle_beta   90.00
_cell.angle_gamma   90.00
#
_symmetry.space_group_name_H-M   'P 1'
#
loop_
_entity.id
_entity.type
_entity.pdbx_description
1 polymer ?
#
loop_
_entity_poly.entity_id
_entity_poly.type
_entity_poly.pdbx_seq_one_letter_code
_entity_poly.pdbx_strand_id
1 'polypeptide(L)'
;MDSPGWKGRLQVAYVLSIILIMLPCPVTQGAKILVVPVDGSHWINMEILVEELKLHGHNITVLYTSSTWYIKKRPDLYQSILIQGQQRTGQAEMSKVIQSLVEKSLGISQNGWTTWGKINLQNEMNLFLYYCHKLSLKVTAEIFENKTLLKQLENENFDLMLADPVFGIGPMLAYYLKVPLVYNVRWQISGEAHLTTAPSPPSYVPIPGSHFTDKMNFCQRTENLIQNLHHLVFSEFFLYPLYNEVCHRYLGPDIDIQTLLLRADVWLMRVDFVFEFPRPTMPNFVYIGGFQCKPARPLAAEFEEFVQSSGKHGLIVMSLGSIVSSLPMQITMRIAEAFAQVPQKVIWRYDGEIPPNIGSNTLLAKWIPQNDLLGHPNTRVFISHGGINGIYEAIYHGVPLIGMPLLFDQFDNLFRLESRGAAKVMNVATMHSTDLLQALNELINSTFYRDNMKKLSALHWDQPESPMERAVFWIEYVTRHKGAGHLRSECYRLPWYVYYCVDVMIFLLSVFLLVTVLVVVTLKKLCNIVRKKKQKNE
;
A
#
# COMPACT_ATOMS: atom_id res chain seq x y z
N MET A 1 48.86 -11.69 57.48
CA MET A 1 48.87 -12.57 56.28
C MET A 1 47.98 -11.96 55.23
N ASP A 2 48.53 -11.02 54.47
CA ASP A 2 47.83 -10.35 53.38
C ASP A 2 48.09 -11.14 52.12
N SER A 3 47.03 -11.61 51.48
CA SER A 3 47.11 -12.35 50.20
C SER A 3 47.25 -11.41 49.01
N PRO A 4 48.35 -11.46 48.25
CA PRO A 4 48.57 -10.54 47.07
C PRO A 4 47.75 -10.85 45.84
N GLY A 5 46.81 -11.78 45.90
CA GLY A 5 46.12 -12.29 44.73
C GLY A 5 44.90 -11.48 44.21
N TRP A 6 44.29 -10.65 45.04
CA TRP A 6 43.00 -10.00 44.73
C TRP A 6 43.15 -8.69 43.92
N LYS A 7 44.14 -7.89 44.21
CA LYS A 7 44.40 -6.63 43.48
C LYS A 7 44.80 -6.87 42.00
N GLY A 8 45.59 -7.92 41.76
CA GLY A 8 45.96 -8.28 40.39
C GLY A 8 44.79 -8.80 39.52
N ARG A 9 43.86 -9.55 40.11
CA ARG A 9 42.66 -10.04 39.41
C ARG A 9 41.68 -8.92 39.08
N LEU A 10 41.50 -7.90 39.93
CA LEU A 10 40.69 -6.71 39.67
C LEU A 10 41.30 -5.83 38.56
N GLN A 11 42.62 -5.67 38.53
CA GLN A 11 43.28 -4.92 37.46
C GLN A 11 43.19 -5.63 36.11
N VAL A 12 43.34 -6.94 36.04
CA VAL A 12 43.16 -7.74 34.81
C VAL A 12 41.71 -7.70 34.34
N ALA A 13 40.73 -7.81 35.24
CA ALA A 13 39.31 -7.68 34.91
C ALA A 13 38.96 -6.28 34.40
N TYR A 14 39.57 -5.22 34.96
CA TYR A 14 39.35 -3.84 34.50
C TYR A 14 40.00 -3.58 33.14
N VAL A 15 41.20 -4.11 32.90
CA VAL A 15 41.85 -4.02 31.58
C VAL A 15 41.12 -4.84 30.51
N LEU A 16 40.61 -6.02 30.85
CA LEU A 16 39.78 -6.84 29.98
C LEU A 16 38.43 -6.15 29.66
N SER A 17 37.82 -5.48 30.65
CA SER A 17 36.60 -4.70 30.45
C SER A 17 36.83 -3.49 29.50
N ILE A 18 37.98 -2.82 29.67
CA ILE A 18 38.36 -1.69 28.78
C ILE A 18 38.69 -2.20 27.37
N ILE A 19 39.33 -3.36 27.24
CA ILE A 19 39.62 -3.99 25.94
C ILE A 19 38.32 -4.47 25.28
N LEU A 20 37.34 -4.99 26.04
CA LEU A 20 36.01 -5.32 25.49
C LEU A 20 35.21 -4.09 25.04
N ILE A 21 35.38 -2.95 25.72
CA ILE A 21 34.76 -1.66 25.35
C ILE A 21 35.50 -1.01 24.17
N MET A 22 36.78 -1.31 23.99
CA MET A 22 37.60 -0.83 22.88
C MET A 22 37.66 -1.78 21.67
N LEU A 23 37.03 -2.97 21.76
CA LEU A 23 36.78 -3.71 20.53
C LEU A 23 35.89 -2.83 19.67
N PRO A 24 36.36 -2.39 18.48
CA PRO A 24 35.47 -1.67 17.59
C PRO A 24 34.26 -2.58 17.38
N CYS A 25 33.07 -2.13 17.79
CA CYS A 25 31.84 -2.69 17.24
C CYS A 25 32.14 -2.83 15.75
N PRO A 26 31.98 -4.00 15.12
CA PRO A 26 32.22 -4.08 13.69
C PRO A 26 31.39 -2.96 13.10
N VAL A 27 32.07 -1.92 12.59
CA VAL A 27 31.42 -0.90 11.77
C VAL A 27 30.86 -1.72 10.63
N THR A 28 29.58 -2.06 10.71
CA THR A 28 28.90 -2.77 9.64
C THR A 28 29.03 -1.86 8.45
N GLN A 29 29.91 -2.24 7.53
CA GLN A 29 30.10 -1.50 6.30
C GLN A 29 28.72 -1.38 5.67
N GLY A 30 28.22 -0.14 5.46
CA GLY A 30 26.87 0.10 5.01
C GLY A 30 26.60 -0.66 3.72
N ALA A 31 25.48 -1.35 3.65
CA ALA A 31 25.08 -2.14 2.49
C ALA A 31 24.88 -1.26 1.26
N LYS A 32 25.13 -1.81 0.07
CA LYS A 32 24.79 -1.21 -1.22
C LYS A 32 23.36 -1.61 -1.59
N ILE A 33 22.43 -0.66 -1.56
CA ILE A 33 21.02 -0.89 -1.82
C ILE A 33 20.62 -0.26 -3.16
N LEU A 34 20.10 -1.08 -4.08
CA LEU A 34 19.48 -0.60 -5.31
C LEU A 34 18.00 -0.34 -5.06
N VAL A 35 17.55 0.89 -5.29
CA VAL A 35 16.15 1.31 -5.15
C VAL A 35 15.53 1.44 -6.53
N VAL A 36 14.41 0.72 -6.74
CA VAL A 36 13.59 0.78 -7.95
C VAL A 36 12.20 1.30 -7.58
N PRO A 37 12.01 2.62 -7.59
CA PRO A 37 10.78 3.25 -7.14
C PRO A 37 9.72 3.36 -8.24
N VAL A 38 8.48 3.65 -7.80
CA VAL A 38 7.43 4.21 -8.64
C VAL A 38 7.27 5.69 -8.29
N ASP A 39 7.14 6.53 -9.30
CA ASP A 39 7.02 8.00 -9.13
C ASP A 39 5.70 8.42 -8.47
N GLY A 40 5.57 9.69 -8.12
CA GLY A 40 4.39 10.22 -7.45
C GLY A 40 4.40 10.00 -5.93
N SER A 41 3.23 9.76 -5.37
CA SER A 41 3.06 9.53 -3.92
C SER A 41 3.79 8.28 -3.41
N HIS A 42 4.09 7.33 -4.28
CA HIS A 42 4.89 6.15 -3.94
C HIS A 42 6.34 6.53 -3.63
N TRP A 43 6.95 7.38 -4.48
CA TRP A 43 8.30 7.89 -4.24
C TRP A 43 8.37 8.79 -3.02
N ILE A 44 7.44 9.76 -2.87
CA ILE A 44 7.40 10.66 -1.71
C ILE A 44 7.42 9.86 -0.40
N ASN A 45 6.73 8.72 -0.36
CA ASN A 45 6.72 7.82 0.77
C ASN A 45 8.03 7.01 0.89
N MET A 46 8.53 6.46 -0.23
CA MET A 46 9.76 5.65 -0.25
C MET A 46 11.01 6.49 0.05
N GLU A 47 11.06 7.76 -0.38
CA GLU A 47 12.19 8.66 -0.12
C GLU A 47 12.45 8.83 1.38
N ILE A 48 11.40 8.84 2.21
CA ILE A 48 11.54 8.93 3.67
C ILE A 48 12.27 7.70 4.23
N LEU A 49 11.97 6.51 3.69
CA LEU A 49 12.69 5.29 4.06
C LEU A 49 14.14 5.30 3.55
N VAL A 50 14.37 5.85 2.36
CA VAL A 50 15.71 6.04 1.78
C VAL A 50 16.53 7.02 2.64
N GLU A 51 15.93 8.11 3.13
CA GLU A 51 16.57 9.04 4.07
C GLU A 51 17.02 8.31 5.35
N GLU A 52 16.17 7.49 5.93
CA GLU A 52 16.49 6.74 7.16
C GLU A 52 17.60 5.70 6.92
N LEU A 53 17.52 4.95 5.83
CA LEU A 53 18.57 4.01 5.45
C LEU A 53 19.93 4.69 5.23
N LYS A 54 19.94 5.92 4.71
CA LYS A 54 21.16 6.72 4.57
C LYS A 54 21.72 7.13 5.93
N LEU A 55 20.87 7.50 6.90
CA LEU A 55 21.29 7.80 8.27
C LEU A 55 21.90 6.57 8.96
N HIS A 56 21.43 5.37 8.63
CA HIS A 56 22.02 4.10 9.07
C HIS A 56 23.33 3.72 8.34
N GLY A 57 23.83 4.60 7.45
CA GLY A 57 25.13 4.44 6.80
C GLY A 57 25.11 3.60 5.52
N HIS A 58 23.95 3.24 4.99
CA HIS A 58 23.84 2.49 3.74
C HIS A 58 24.17 3.35 2.51
N ASN A 59 24.69 2.71 1.47
CA ASN A 59 24.96 3.32 0.16
C ASN A 59 23.77 3.06 -0.76
N ILE A 60 23.03 4.11 -1.07
CA ILE A 60 21.79 4.02 -1.84
C ILE A 60 22.04 4.41 -3.30
N THR A 61 21.55 3.61 -4.21
CA THR A 61 21.50 3.92 -5.65
C THR A 61 20.05 3.88 -6.11
N VAL A 62 19.54 4.94 -6.72
CA VAL A 62 18.18 5.03 -7.23
C VAL A 62 18.18 4.94 -8.75
N LEU A 63 17.44 3.96 -9.28
CA LEU A 63 17.24 3.77 -10.71
C LEU A 63 15.91 4.41 -11.13
N TYR A 64 15.95 5.44 -11.99
CA TYR A 64 14.75 6.13 -12.42
C TYR A 64 14.87 6.69 -13.84
N THR A 65 13.79 7.19 -14.40
CA THR A 65 13.74 7.70 -15.78
C THR A 65 13.76 9.22 -15.80
N SER A 66 14.18 9.81 -16.91
CA SER A 66 14.22 11.27 -17.08
C SER A 66 12.85 11.96 -17.03
N SER A 67 11.74 11.20 -17.15
CA SER A 67 10.38 11.71 -17.17
C SER A 67 9.70 11.73 -15.80
N THR A 68 10.44 11.50 -14.70
CA THR A 68 9.89 11.52 -13.33
C THR A 68 9.55 12.95 -12.89
N TRP A 69 8.49 13.06 -12.06
CA TRP A 69 7.98 14.35 -11.56
C TRP A 69 8.54 14.70 -10.19
N TYR A 70 8.61 13.72 -9.30
CA TYR A 70 9.02 13.86 -7.91
C TYR A 70 10.42 13.33 -7.63
N ILE A 71 10.92 12.34 -8.40
CA ILE A 71 12.27 11.81 -8.24
C ILE A 71 13.26 12.80 -8.87
N LYS A 72 14.13 13.39 -8.05
CA LYS A 72 15.13 14.38 -8.45
C LYS A 72 16.52 13.91 -8.06
N LYS A 73 17.55 14.49 -8.65
CA LYS A 73 18.92 14.24 -8.20
C LYS A 73 19.13 14.76 -6.78
N ARG A 74 19.52 13.87 -5.87
CA ARG A 74 19.84 14.14 -4.46
C ARG A 74 21.20 13.50 -4.13
N PRO A 75 22.34 14.07 -4.62
CA PRO A 75 23.66 13.48 -4.42
C PRO A 75 24.10 13.46 -2.94
N ASP A 76 23.46 14.26 -2.11
CA ASP A 76 23.54 14.23 -0.65
C ASP A 76 22.93 12.95 -0.05
N LEU A 77 21.95 12.37 -0.72
CA LEU A 77 21.15 11.26 -0.20
C LEU A 77 21.45 9.93 -0.94
N TYR A 78 21.53 9.95 -2.28
CA TYR A 78 21.72 8.75 -3.09
C TYR A 78 22.46 9.02 -4.40
N GLN A 79 23.09 7.98 -4.94
CA GLN A 79 23.58 7.95 -6.30
C GLN A 79 22.41 7.73 -7.27
N SER A 80 22.48 8.38 -8.43
CA SER A 80 21.42 8.32 -9.44
C SER A 80 21.88 7.55 -10.67
N ILE A 81 21.14 6.53 -11.07
CA ILE A 81 21.26 5.91 -12.39
C ILE A 81 20.04 6.31 -13.21
N LEU A 82 20.29 7.12 -14.24
CA LEU A 82 19.24 7.64 -15.11
C LEU A 82 19.06 6.75 -16.34
N ILE A 83 17.86 6.20 -16.50
CA ILE A 83 17.45 5.49 -17.71
C ILE A 83 17.11 6.54 -18.77
N GLN A 84 17.97 6.64 -19.78
CA GLN A 84 17.71 7.48 -20.95
C GLN A 84 16.80 6.68 -21.89
N GLY A 85 15.59 7.13 -22.12
CA GLY A 85 14.63 6.50 -23.02
C GLY A 85 13.94 7.50 -23.93
N GLN A 86 13.22 6.99 -24.93
CA GLN A 86 12.43 7.81 -25.86
C GLN A 86 11.37 8.64 -25.10
N GLN A 87 10.93 9.74 -25.75
CA GLN A 87 9.97 10.69 -25.23
C GLN A 87 8.73 9.99 -24.63
N ARG A 88 8.51 10.17 -23.33
CA ARG A 88 7.45 9.53 -22.56
C ARG A 88 6.35 10.51 -22.27
N THR A 89 5.17 9.99 -21.96
CA THR A 89 4.01 10.77 -21.50
C THR A 89 4.42 11.75 -20.41
N GLY A 90 4.41 13.03 -20.71
CA GLY A 90 4.80 14.07 -19.76
C GLY A 90 3.78 14.21 -18.62
N GLN A 91 4.19 14.89 -17.54
CA GLN A 91 3.32 15.18 -16.39
C GLN A 91 1.97 15.76 -16.82
N ALA A 92 1.98 16.73 -17.75
CA ALA A 92 0.77 17.39 -18.23
C ALA A 92 -0.20 16.44 -18.93
N GLU A 93 0.31 15.46 -19.68
CA GLU A 93 -0.51 14.48 -20.39
C GLU A 93 -1.11 13.46 -19.41
N MET A 94 -0.30 12.96 -18.48
CA MET A 94 -0.78 12.05 -17.43
C MET A 94 -1.81 12.76 -16.52
N SER A 95 -1.61 14.02 -16.18
CA SER A 95 -2.57 14.80 -15.40
C SER A 95 -3.92 14.93 -16.12
N LYS A 96 -3.94 15.09 -17.44
CA LYS A 96 -5.19 15.10 -18.24
C LYS A 96 -5.92 13.76 -18.19
N VAL A 97 -5.19 12.64 -18.27
CA VAL A 97 -5.79 11.31 -18.17
C VAL A 97 -6.41 11.10 -16.78
N ILE A 98 -5.68 11.47 -15.74
CA ILE A 98 -6.19 11.38 -14.34
C ILE A 98 -7.41 12.28 -14.15
N GLN A 99 -7.38 13.51 -14.69
CA GLN A 99 -8.52 14.41 -14.63
C GLN A 99 -9.77 13.80 -15.31
N SER A 100 -9.61 13.18 -16.48
CA SER A 100 -10.68 12.47 -17.16
C SER A 100 -11.25 11.31 -16.33
N LEU A 101 -10.39 10.56 -15.63
CA LEU A 101 -10.83 9.50 -14.71
C LEU A 101 -11.60 10.06 -13.51
N VAL A 102 -11.15 11.18 -12.94
CA VAL A 102 -11.89 11.89 -11.88
C VAL A 102 -13.29 12.28 -12.36
N GLU A 103 -13.39 12.88 -13.52
CA GLU A 103 -14.68 13.29 -14.10
C GLU A 103 -15.62 12.09 -14.34
N LYS A 104 -15.11 10.97 -14.85
CA LYS A 104 -15.87 9.72 -14.99
C LYS A 104 -16.33 9.17 -13.64
N SER A 105 -15.44 9.15 -12.65
CA SER A 105 -15.77 8.73 -11.28
C SER A 105 -16.87 9.58 -10.66
N LEU A 106 -16.78 10.90 -10.82
CA LEU A 106 -17.81 11.84 -10.36
C LEU A 106 -19.14 11.60 -11.08
N GLY A 107 -19.13 11.37 -12.39
CA GLY A 107 -20.33 11.06 -13.17
C GLY A 107 -21.02 9.76 -12.73
N ILE A 108 -20.27 8.71 -12.42
CA ILE A 108 -20.79 7.45 -11.87
C ILE A 108 -21.38 7.69 -10.46
N SER A 109 -20.68 8.46 -9.63
CA SER A 109 -21.09 8.79 -8.27
C SER A 109 -22.39 9.59 -8.20
N GLN A 110 -22.68 10.43 -9.19
CA GLN A 110 -23.94 11.18 -9.31
C GLN A 110 -25.17 10.28 -9.42
N ASN A 111 -25.02 9.12 -10.07
CA ASN A 111 -26.10 8.17 -10.30
C ASN A 111 -26.25 7.11 -9.17
N GLY A 112 -25.48 7.28 -8.08
CA GLY A 112 -25.39 6.32 -6.97
C GLY A 112 -24.47 5.13 -7.29
N TRP A 113 -23.96 4.50 -6.24
CA TRP A 113 -23.02 3.38 -6.32
C TRP A 113 -23.73 2.05 -6.55
N THR A 114 -24.29 1.86 -7.76
CA THR A 114 -24.81 0.55 -8.16
C THR A 114 -23.67 -0.44 -8.40
N THR A 115 -23.93 -1.74 -8.30
CA THR A 115 -22.95 -2.80 -8.64
C THR A 115 -22.39 -2.60 -10.04
N TRP A 116 -23.26 -2.24 -11.02
CA TRP A 116 -22.83 -1.96 -12.39
C TRP A 116 -21.97 -0.70 -12.51
N GLY A 117 -22.28 0.35 -11.76
CA GLY A 117 -21.45 1.56 -11.68
C GLY A 117 -20.05 1.29 -11.14
N LYS A 118 -19.94 0.47 -10.08
CA LYS A 118 -18.65 0.03 -9.53
C LYS A 118 -17.84 -0.78 -10.55
N ILE A 119 -18.46 -1.73 -11.24
CA ILE A 119 -17.80 -2.52 -12.30
C ILE A 119 -17.33 -1.62 -13.44
N ASN A 120 -18.13 -0.65 -13.87
CA ASN A 120 -17.75 0.29 -14.92
C ASN A 120 -16.54 1.14 -14.49
N LEU A 121 -16.55 1.68 -13.28
CA LEU A 121 -15.40 2.43 -12.76
C LEU A 121 -14.15 1.53 -12.68
N GLN A 122 -14.30 0.30 -12.21
CA GLN A 122 -13.20 -0.65 -12.17
C GLN A 122 -12.63 -0.95 -13.56
N ASN A 123 -13.48 -1.08 -14.58
CA ASN A 123 -13.03 -1.26 -15.96
C ASN A 123 -12.23 -0.05 -16.49
N GLU A 124 -12.67 1.17 -16.22
CA GLU A 124 -11.92 2.39 -16.58
C GLU A 124 -10.56 2.45 -15.88
N MET A 125 -10.53 2.08 -14.59
CA MET A 125 -9.30 1.98 -13.82
C MET A 125 -8.36 0.89 -14.36
N ASN A 126 -8.90 -0.27 -14.71
CA ASN A 126 -8.16 -1.38 -15.29
C ASN A 126 -7.55 -0.99 -16.65
N LEU A 127 -8.30 -0.27 -17.49
CA LEU A 127 -7.80 0.22 -18.77
C LEU A 127 -6.65 1.23 -18.59
N PHE A 128 -6.78 2.15 -17.64
CA PHE A 128 -5.73 3.09 -17.28
C PHE A 128 -4.47 2.36 -16.76
N LEU A 129 -4.63 1.43 -15.83
CA LEU A 129 -3.52 0.63 -15.29
C LEU A 129 -2.85 -0.19 -16.39
N TYR A 130 -3.62 -0.84 -17.25
CA TYR A 130 -3.10 -1.58 -18.39
C TYR A 130 -2.21 -0.72 -19.30
N TYR A 131 -2.61 0.52 -19.56
CA TYR A 131 -1.79 1.48 -20.29
C TYR A 131 -0.49 1.83 -19.54
N CYS A 132 -0.56 2.09 -18.24
CA CYS A 132 0.60 2.37 -17.40
C CYS A 132 1.57 1.17 -17.38
N HIS A 133 1.05 -0.06 -17.30
CA HIS A 133 1.86 -1.28 -17.36
C HIS A 133 2.57 -1.42 -18.71
N LYS A 134 1.90 -1.14 -19.83
CA LYS A 134 2.55 -1.12 -21.15
C LYS A 134 3.69 -0.11 -21.24
N LEU A 135 3.53 1.07 -20.68
CA LEU A 135 4.60 2.08 -20.62
C LEU A 135 5.77 1.60 -19.77
N SER A 136 5.49 1.01 -18.60
CA SER A 136 6.53 0.43 -17.73
C SER A 136 7.30 -0.70 -18.41
N LEU A 137 6.61 -1.56 -19.18
CA LEU A 137 7.25 -2.66 -19.92
C LEU A 137 8.18 -2.17 -21.03
N LYS A 138 7.86 -1.04 -21.68
CA LYS A 138 8.80 -0.41 -22.63
C LYS A 138 10.09 0.01 -21.91
N VAL A 139 9.98 0.63 -20.73
CA VAL A 139 11.15 0.95 -19.89
C VAL A 139 11.93 -0.30 -19.52
N THR A 140 11.22 -1.35 -19.13
CA THR A 140 11.85 -2.62 -18.77
C THR A 140 12.65 -3.19 -19.94
N ALA A 141 12.07 -3.21 -21.14
CA ALA A 141 12.76 -3.65 -22.35
C ALA A 141 14.02 -2.80 -22.64
N GLU A 142 13.91 -1.47 -22.58
CA GLU A 142 15.04 -0.55 -22.75
C GLU A 142 16.20 -0.84 -21.76
N ILE A 143 15.87 -1.20 -20.51
CA ILE A 143 16.89 -1.58 -19.51
C ILE A 143 17.59 -2.88 -19.94
N PHE A 144 16.85 -3.92 -20.29
CA PHE A 144 17.41 -5.23 -20.65
C PHE A 144 18.14 -5.22 -22.01
N GLU A 145 17.79 -4.33 -22.92
CA GLU A 145 18.48 -4.13 -24.20
C GLU A 145 19.77 -3.29 -24.05
N ASN A 146 19.87 -2.47 -23.01
CA ASN A 146 21.06 -1.64 -22.74
C ASN A 146 22.14 -2.46 -22.00
N LYS A 147 22.97 -3.16 -22.77
CA LYS A 147 24.05 -3.99 -22.21
C LYS A 147 25.06 -3.21 -21.36
N THR A 148 25.29 -1.93 -21.67
CA THR A 148 26.19 -1.07 -20.89
C THR A 148 25.60 -0.79 -19.51
N LEU A 149 24.30 -0.46 -19.43
CA LEU A 149 23.60 -0.24 -18.18
C LEU A 149 23.56 -1.54 -17.34
N LEU A 150 23.23 -2.67 -17.94
CA LEU A 150 23.21 -3.96 -17.23
C LEU A 150 24.57 -4.29 -16.63
N LYS A 151 25.64 -4.12 -17.41
CA LYS A 151 27.02 -4.34 -16.94
C LYS A 151 27.41 -3.37 -15.81
N GLN A 152 26.96 -2.11 -15.89
CA GLN A 152 27.14 -1.16 -14.80
C GLN A 152 26.45 -1.64 -13.52
N LEU A 153 25.17 -2.08 -13.61
CA LEU A 153 24.42 -2.59 -12.49
C LEU A 153 25.05 -3.85 -11.87
N GLU A 154 25.55 -4.77 -12.71
CA GLU A 154 26.29 -5.96 -12.26
C GLU A 154 27.57 -5.61 -11.50
N ASN A 155 28.36 -4.65 -12.02
CA ASN A 155 29.65 -4.24 -11.43
C ASN A 155 29.48 -3.55 -10.07
N GLU A 156 28.33 -2.95 -9.79
CA GLU A 156 28.04 -2.31 -8.51
C GLU A 156 27.96 -3.31 -7.35
N ASN A 157 27.66 -4.58 -7.61
CA ASN A 157 27.54 -5.64 -6.61
C ASN A 157 26.62 -5.22 -5.43
N PHE A 158 25.36 -5.00 -5.73
CA PHE A 158 24.35 -4.64 -4.72
C PHE A 158 24.10 -5.78 -3.73
N ASP A 159 23.89 -5.44 -2.47
CA ASP A 159 23.58 -6.39 -1.39
C ASP A 159 22.08 -6.67 -1.30
N LEU A 160 21.24 -5.71 -1.74
CA LEU A 160 19.79 -5.77 -1.65
C LEU A 160 19.14 -4.88 -2.71
N MET A 161 17.96 -5.28 -3.15
CA MET A 161 17.04 -4.43 -3.92
C MET A 161 15.84 -4.07 -3.08
N LEU A 162 15.55 -2.76 -2.99
CA LEU A 162 14.31 -2.21 -2.43
C LEU A 162 13.44 -1.70 -3.58
N ALA A 163 12.27 -2.29 -3.79
CA ALA A 163 11.44 -1.97 -4.94
C ALA A 163 9.98 -1.72 -4.57
N ASP A 164 9.29 -0.99 -5.42
CA ASP A 164 7.83 -0.92 -5.41
C ASP A 164 7.28 -1.88 -6.48
N PRO A 165 6.44 -2.86 -6.11
CA PRO A 165 6.01 -3.92 -7.03
C PRO A 165 4.80 -3.55 -7.89
N VAL A 166 4.37 -2.30 -7.92
CA VAL A 166 3.30 -1.83 -8.85
C VAL A 166 3.68 -2.13 -10.28
N PHE A 167 4.98 -2.04 -10.61
CA PHE A 167 5.51 -2.44 -11.91
C PHE A 167 6.57 -3.54 -11.78
N GLY A 168 6.71 -4.36 -12.83
CA GLY A 168 7.56 -5.56 -12.82
C GLY A 168 9.06 -5.31 -12.95
N ILE A 169 9.53 -4.07 -13.06
CA ILE A 169 10.96 -3.75 -13.23
C ILE A 169 11.79 -4.29 -12.06
N GLY A 170 11.37 -4.00 -10.83
CA GLY A 170 12.08 -4.42 -9.62
C GLY A 170 12.29 -5.93 -9.53
N PRO A 171 11.24 -6.77 -9.52
CA PRO A 171 11.40 -8.21 -9.43
C PRO A 171 12.17 -8.83 -10.60
N MET A 172 12.03 -8.31 -11.82
CA MET A 172 12.80 -8.78 -12.98
C MET A 172 14.30 -8.47 -12.84
N LEU A 173 14.66 -7.25 -12.43
CA LEU A 173 16.05 -6.88 -12.17
C LEU A 173 16.65 -7.60 -10.97
N ALA A 174 15.91 -7.78 -9.89
CA ALA A 174 16.38 -8.54 -8.72
C ALA A 174 16.73 -9.99 -9.10
N TYR A 175 15.89 -10.60 -9.93
CA TYR A 175 16.16 -11.94 -10.46
C TYR A 175 17.41 -11.98 -11.32
N TYR A 176 17.54 -11.03 -12.27
CA TYR A 176 18.68 -10.94 -13.16
C TYR A 176 20.00 -10.71 -12.40
N LEU A 177 20.02 -9.78 -11.46
CA LEU A 177 21.19 -9.43 -10.64
C LEU A 177 21.44 -10.44 -9.51
N LYS A 178 20.52 -11.37 -9.25
CA LYS A 178 20.58 -12.38 -8.18
C LYS A 178 20.75 -11.77 -6.79
N VAL A 179 20.06 -10.66 -6.53
CA VAL A 179 20.08 -9.97 -5.24
C VAL A 179 18.81 -10.23 -4.45
N PRO A 180 18.86 -10.25 -3.10
CA PRO A 180 17.68 -10.29 -2.25
C PRO A 180 16.73 -9.13 -2.54
N LEU A 181 15.43 -9.36 -2.39
CA LEU A 181 14.39 -8.41 -2.76
C LEU A 181 13.47 -8.09 -1.59
N VAL A 182 13.34 -6.81 -1.28
CA VAL A 182 12.39 -6.27 -0.32
C VAL A 182 11.44 -5.32 -1.05
N TYR A 183 10.14 -5.45 -0.80
CA TYR A 183 9.15 -4.52 -1.31
C TYR A 183 8.73 -3.50 -0.26
N ASN A 184 8.62 -2.23 -0.67
CA ASN A 184 7.85 -1.21 0.03
C ASN A 184 6.50 -1.06 -0.69
N VAL A 185 5.43 -1.64 -0.14
CA VAL A 185 4.26 -1.99 -0.94
C VAL A 185 2.92 -1.60 -0.30
N ARG A 186 2.04 -1.09 -1.16
CA ARG A 186 0.59 -1.09 -0.97
C ARG A 186 -0.07 -1.88 -2.10
N TRP A 187 0.36 -1.63 -3.34
CA TRP A 187 -0.14 -2.21 -4.57
C TRP A 187 0.96 -2.97 -5.29
N GLN A 188 0.59 -4.00 -5.99
CA GLN A 188 1.44 -4.71 -6.95
C GLN A 188 0.78 -4.74 -8.34
N ILE A 189 1.40 -5.38 -9.32
CA ILE A 189 0.96 -5.44 -10.72
C ILE A 189 -0.54 -5.70 -10.84
N SER A 190 -1.07 -6.69 -10.12
CA SER A 190 -2.45 -7.12 -10.22
C SER A 190 -3.38 -6.55 -9.15
N GLY A 191 -2.96 -5.56 -8.36
CA GLY A 191 -3.82 -4.92 -7.36
C GLY A 191 -3.22 -4.87 -5.95
N GLU A 192 -4.07 -4.93 -4.94
CA GLU A 192 -3.61 -4.88 -3.55
C GLU A 192 -2.74 -6.11 -3.21
N ALA A 193 -1.55 -5.84 -2.67
CA ALA A 193 -0.55 -6.88 -2.40
C ALA A 193 -1.08 -8.01 -1.50
N HIS A 194 -1.82 -7.68 -0.46
CA HIS A 194 -2.46 -8.65 0.43
C HIS A 194 -3.42 -9.60 -0.31
N LEU A 195 -4.27 -9.05 -1.16
CA LEU A 195 -5.30 -9.81 -1.86
C LEU A 195 -4.71 -10.89 -2.77
N THR A 196 -3.58 -10.58 -3.36
CA THR A 196 -2.95 -11.40 -4.40
C THR A 196 -1.90 -12.37 -3.86
N THR A 197 -1.40 -12.15 -2.65
CA THR A 197 -0.28 -12.93 -2.09
C THR A 197 -0.60 -13.66 -0.78
N ALA A 198 -1.69 -13.30 -0.11
CA ALA A 198 -2.15 -13.96 1.12
C ALA A 198 -3.54 -14.59 0.93
N PRO A 199 -3.91 -15.62 1.71
CA PRO A 199 -5.25 -16.16 1.69
C PRO A 199 -6.28 -15.06 1.93
N SER A 200 -7.19 -14.85 0.98
CA SER A 200 -8.17 -13.75 1.01
C SER A 200 -9.58 -14.27 0.75
N PRO A 201 -10.21 -14.96 1.73
CA PRO A 201 -11.56 -15.49 1.58
C PRO A 201 -12.56 -14.38 1.29
N PRO A 202 -13.28 -14.39 0.16
CA PRO A 202 -14.18 -13.31 -0.23
C PRO A 202 -15.44 -13.21 0.64
N SER A 203 -15.62 -14.13 1.59
CA SER A 203 -16.73 -14.12 2.54
C SER A 203 -16.60 -13.04 3.62
N TYR A 204 -15.39 -12.59 3.95
CA TYR A 204 -15.11 -11.57 4.97
C TYR A 204 -13.94 -10.65 4.64
N VAL A 205 -13.20 -10.91 3.56
CA VAL A 205 -12.18 -10.00 3.05
C VAL A 205 -12.76 -9.18 1.91
N PRO A 206 -13.02 -7.87 2.11
CA PRO A 206 -13.54 -7.02 1.05
C PRO A 206 -12.52 -6.84 -0.06
N ILE A 207 -12.95 -6.98 -1.31
CA ILE A 207 -12.10 -6.65 -2.46
C ILE A 207 -12.02 -5.13 -2.64
N PRO A 208 -10.88 -4.57 -3.05
CA PRO A 208 -10.77 -3.15 -3.36
C PRO A 208 -11.83 -2.68 -4.37
N GLY A 209 -12.50 -1.57 -4.06
CA GLY A 209 -13.61 -1.03 -4.85
C GLY A 209 -14.99 -1.56 -4.46
N SER A 210 -15.08 -2.51 -3.53
CA SER A 210 -16.38 -3.04 -3.07
C SER A 210 -17.14 -2.08 -2.16
N HIS A 211 -16.45 -1.22 -1.42
CA HIS A 211 -16.98 -0.35 -0.37
C HIS A 211 -17.69 -1.15 0.75
N PHE A 212 -17.14 -2.32 1.10
CA PHE A 212 -17.68 -3.17 2.17
C PHE A 212 -16.76 -3.20 3.40
N THR A 213 -17.33 -3.62 4.53
CA THR A 213 -16.57 -4.02 5.72
C THR A 213 -16.31 -5.53 5.69
N ASP A 214 -15.53 -6.01 6.66
CA ASP A 214 -15.36 -7.46 6.94
C ASP A 214 -16.65 -8.15 7.41
N LYS A 215 -17.74 -7.39 7.70
CA LYS A 215 -19.06 -7.87 8.08
C LYS A 215 -20.04 -7.70 6.93
N MET A 216 -20.04 -8.65 6.01
CA MET A 216 -20.87 -8.64 4.81
C MET A 216 -22.12 -9.52 4.96
N ASN A 217 -23.30 -9.01 4.56
CA ASN A 217 -24.49 -9.81 4.38
C ASN A 217 -24.39 -10.69 3.12
N PHE A 218 -25.39 -11.54 2.86
CA PHE A 218 -25.36 -12.47 1.71
C PHE A 218 -25.18 -11.75 0.36
N CYS A 219 -25.93 -10.67 0.10
CA CYS A 219 -25.85 -9.93 -1.15
C CYS A 219 -24.48 -9.27 -1.34
N GLN A 220 -23.94 -8.68 -0.26
CA GLN A 220 -22.60 -8.08 -0.27
C GLN A 220 -21.50 -9.13 -0.52
N ARG A 221 -21.59 -10.33 0.09
CA ARG A 221 -20.66 -11.42 -0.20
C ARG A 221 -20.75 -11.89 -1.65
N THR A 222 -21.96 -11.94 -2.21
CA THR A 222 -22.15 -12.29 -3.63
C THR A 222 -21.51 -11.25 -4.54
N GLU A 223 -21.72 -9.96 -4.29
CA GLU A 223 -21.10 -8.88 -5.04
C GLU A 223 -19.58 -8.90 -4.90
N ASN A 224 -19.06 -9.09 -3.67
CA ASN A 224 -17.63 -9.18 -3.41
C ASN A 224 -16.97 -10.34 -4.18
N LEU A 225 -17.64 -11.51 -4.24
CA LEU A 225 -17.17 -12.65 -5.03
C LEU A 225 -17.15 -12.34 -6.54
N ILE A 226 -18.18 -11.69 -7.07
CA ILE A 226 -18.23 -11.31 -8.49
C ILE A 226 -17.09 -10.36 -8.83
N GLN A 227 -16.85 -9.35 -8.01
CA GLN A 227 -15.75 -8.40 -8.19
C GLN A 227 -14.38 -9.10 -8.08
N ASN A 228 -14.24 -10.07 -7.16
CA ASN A 228 -13.01 -10.86 -7.04
C ASN A 228 -12.74 -11.68 -8.30
N LEU A 229 -13.76 -12.35 -8.83
CA LEU A 229 -13.63 -13.10 -10.09
C LEU A 229 -13.27 -12.18 -11.27
N HIS A 230 -13.90 -11.01 -11.36
CA HIS A 230 -13.57 -10.01 -12.37
C HIS A 230 -12.09 -9.58 -12.26
N HIS A 231 -11.61 -9.32 -11.06
CA HIS A 231 -10.21 -8.97 -10.80
C HIS A 231 -9.24 -10.09 -11.21
N LEU A 232 -9.52 -11.35 -10.85
CA LEU A 232 -8.73 -12.50 -11.23
C LEU A 232 -8.67 -12.68 -12.76
N VAL A 233 -9.81 -12.57 -13.45
CA VAL A 233 -9.87 -12.66 -14.91
C VAL A 233 -9.03 -11.56 -15.56
N PHE A 234 -9.12 -10.33 -15.07
CA PHE A 234 -8.31 -9.24 -15.61
C PHE A 234 -6.80 -9.48 -15.42
N SER A 235 -6.40 -9.94 -14.24
CA SER A 235 -4.99 -10.20 -13.93
C SER A 235 -4.43 -11.35 -14.78
N GLU A 236 -5.13 -12.49 -14.82
CA GLU A 236 -4.65 -13.69 -15.49
C GLU A 236 -4.65 -13.58 -17.02
N PHE A 237 -5.65 -12.92 -17.61
CA PHE A 237 -5.80 -12.91 -19.07
C PHE A 237 -5.27 -11.61 -19.72
N PHE A 238 -5.08 -10.55 -18.98
CA PHE A 238 -4.66 -9.27 -19.56
C PHE A 238 -3.33 -8.75 -19.00
N LEU A 239 -3.09 -8.80 -17.69
CA LEU A 239 -1.87 -8.21 -17.11
C LEU A 239 -0.67 -9.17 -17.15
N TYR A 240 -0.81 -10.37 -16.61
CA TYR A 240 0.32 -11.30 -16.51
C TYR A 240 0.89 -11.70 -17.88
N PRO A 241 0.08 -11.94 -18.92
CA PRO A 241 0.62 -12.26 -20.25
C PRO A 241 1.53 -11.17 -20.83
N LEU A 242 1.23 -9.87 -20.56
CA LEU A 242 2.09 -8.77 -20.98
C LEU A 242 3.49 -8.84 -20.36
N TYR A 243 3.56 -9.19 -19.08
CA TYR A 243 4.81 -9.29 -18.37
C TYR A 243 5.55 -10.59 -18.71
N ASN A 244 4.83 -11.71 -18.87
CA ASN A 244 5.41 -13.00 -19.18
C ASN A 244 6.11 -12.98 -20.54
N GLU A 245 5.57 -12.27 -21.54
CA GLU A 245 6.26 -12.07 -22.81
C GLU A 245 7.66 -11.45 -22.61
N VAL A 246 7.76 -10.44 -21.75
CA VAL A 246 9.04 -9.75 -21.46
C VAL A 246 9.94 -10.63 -20.59
N CYS A 247 9.40 -11.33 -19.60
CA CYS A 247 10.15 -12.30 -18.79
C CYS A 247 10.75 -13.41 -19.65
N HIS A 248 9.96 -14.02 -20.52
CA HIS A 248 10.44 -15.09 -21.42
C HIS A 248 11.52 -14.60 -22.36
N ARG A 249 11.41 -13.38 -22.85
CA ARG A 249 12.40 -12.78 -23.77
C ARG A 249 13.77 -12.54 -23.13
N TYR A 250 13.81 -12.07 -21.89
CA TYR A 250 15.05 -11.59 -21.27
C TYR A 250 15.56 -12.46 -20.11
N LEU A 251 14.70 -13.26 -19.46
CA LEU A 251 15.06 -14.05 -18.27
C LEU A 251 15.01 -15.56 -18.51
N GLY A 252 14.25 -16.01 -19.51
CA GLY A 252 14.12 -17.41 -19.89
C GLY A 252 12.67 -17.88 -20.03
N PRO A 253 12.42 -18.92 -20.84
CA PRO A 253 11.06 -19.33 -21.24
C PRO A 253 10.18 -19.85 -20.08
N ASP A 254 10.80 -20.26 -18.99
CA ASP A 254 10.09 -20.83 -17.82
C ASP A 254 9.90 -19.81 -16.69
N ILE A 255 10.18 -18.51 -16.93
CA ILE A 255 10.14 -17.48 -15.91
C ILE A 255 8.91 -16.60 -16.09
N ASP A 256 7.95 -16.73 -15.20
CA ASP A 256 6.73 -15.93 -15.14
C ASP A 256 6.81 -14.84 -14.09
N ILE A 257 6.15 -13.70 -14.36
CA ILE A 257 6.13 -12.55 -13.46
C ILE A 257 5.51 -12.89 -12.08
N GLN A 258 4.49 -13.77 -12.05
CA GLN A 258 3.87 -14.20 -10.80
C GLN A 258 4.90 -14.86 -9.87
N THR A 259 5.71 -15.76 -10.45
CA THR A 259 6.81 -16.41 -9.70
C THR A 259 7.84 -15.40 -9.23
N LEU A 260 8.19 -14.40 -10.03
CA LEU A 260 9.16 -13.37 -9.66
C LEU A 260 8.64 -12.48 -8.53
N LEU A 261 7.38 -12.08 -8.56
CA LEU A 261 6.74 -11.29 -7.51
C LEU A 261 6.81 -12.00 -6.15
N LEU A 262 6.50 -13.30 -6.13
CA LEU A 262 6.46 -14.11 -4.91
C LEU A 262 7.86 -14.49 -4.38
N ARG A 263 8.94 -14.18 -5.11
CA ARG A 263 10.33 -14.39 -4.66
C ARG A 263 10.82 -13.35 -3.66
N ALA A 264 10.09 -12.27 -3.43
CA ALA A 264 10.47 -11.27 -2.45
C ALA A 264 10.70 -11.89 -1.06
N ASP A 265 11.78 -11.49 -0.42
CA ASP A 265 12.15 -11.98 0.90
C ASP A 265 11.24 -11.38 1.98
N VAL A 266 10.96 -10.09 1.89
CA VAL A 266 10.09 -9.34 2.79
C VAL A 266 9.20 -8.37 2.02
N TRP A 267 7.96 -8.27 2.44
CA TRP A 267 6.96 -7.32 1.98
C TRP A 267 6.71 -6.30 3.10
N LEU A 268 7.28 -5.10 2.99
CA LEU A 268 7.00 -4.00 3.90
C LEU A 268 5.64 -3.41 3.53
N MET A 269 4.60 -3.88 4.23
CA MET A 269 3.21 -3.50 3.98
C MET A 269 2.93 -2.11 4.57
N ARG A 270 2.65 -1.11 3.73
CA ARG A 270 2.39 0.29 4.15
C ARG A 270 1.04 0.47 4.85
N VAL A 271 0.63 -0.51 5.59
CA VAL A 271 -0.61 -0.56 6.38
C VAL A 271 -0.37 -1.33 7.68
N ASP A 272 -1.34 -1.27 8.60
CA ASP A 272 -1.41 -2.07 9.81
C ASP A 272 -2.88 -2.42 10.17
N PHE A 273 -3.08 -3.22 11.20
CA PHE A 273 -4.43 -3.62 11.64
C PHE A 273 -5.11 -2.61 12.59
N VAL A 274 -4.50 -1.48 12.90
CA VAL A 274 -5.20 -0.33 13.47
C VAL A 274 -6.16 0.25 12.44
N PHE A 275 -5.75 0.22 11.17
CA PHE A 275 -6.49 0.77 10.04
C PHE A 275 -7.19 -0.32 9.20
N GLU A 276 -6.49 -1.40 8.81
CA GLU A 276 -7.06 -2.48 7.99
C GLU A 276 -8.07 -3.34 8.80
N PHE A 277 -8.98 -4.01 8.09
CA PHE A 277 -9.77 -5.08 8.70
C PHE A 277 -8.89 -6.31 8.92
N PRO A 278 -9.05 -7.04 10.05
CA PRO A 278 -8.31 -8.27 10.30
C PRO A 278 -8.51 -9.30 9.20
N ARG A 279 -7.41 -9.84 8.70
CA ARG A 279 -7.39 -10.82 7.60
C ARG A 279 -6.17 -11.73 7.71
N PRO A 280 -6.14 -12.88 7.03
CA PRO A 280 -4.95 -13.72 6.99
C PRO A 280 -3.72 -12.97 6.46
N THR A 281 -2.55 -13.31 6.99
CA THR A 281 -1.27 -12.70 6.64
C THR A 281 -0.23 -13.77 6.34
N MET A 282 0.93 -13.36 5.85
CA MET A 282 2.04 -14.25 5.51
C MET A 282 3.24 -13.99 6.44
N PRO A 283 4.09 -14.99 6.71
CA PRO A 283 5.26 -14.83 7.60
C PRO A 283 6.25 -13.75 7.13
N ASN A 284 6.35 -13.51 5.83
CA ASN A 284 7.21 -12.49 5.24
C ASN A 284 6.53 -11.13 5.04
N PHE A 285 5.32 -10.92 5.59
CA PHE A 285 4.64 -9.63 5.61
C PHE A 285 4.99 -8.87 6.88
N VAL A 286 5.55 -7.68 6.71
CA VAL A 286 5.94 -6.77 7.79
C VAL A 286 5.11 -5.51 7.69
N TYR A 287 4.29 -5.26 8.69
CA TYR A 287 3.37 -4.12 8.72
C TYR A 287 4.08 -2.87 9.22
N ILE A 288 4.13 -1.84 8.35
CA ILE A 288 4.82 -0.57 8.60
C ILE A 288 3.89 0.64 8.38
N GLY A 289 2.58 0.47 8.62
CA GLY A 289 1.61 1.56 8.47
C GLY A 289 2.04 2.79 9.27
N GLY A 290 2.07 3.95 8.63
CA GLY A 290 2.46 5.20 9.27
C GLY A 290 3.96 5.42 9.47
N PHE A 291 4.84 4.60 8.91
CA PHE A 291 6.30 4.77 9.05
C PHE A 291 6.81 6.14 8.58
N GLN A 292 6.10 6.80 7.68
CA GLN A 292 6.41 8.15 7.18
C GLN A 292 6.00 9.26 8.16
N CYS A 293 5.16 8.98 9.15
CA CYS A 293 4.67 9.97 10.10
C CYS A 293 5.79 10.39 11.07
N LYS A 294 5.83 11.67 11.39
CA LYS A 294 6.83 12.28 12.27
C LYS A 294 6.14 13.23 13.25
N PRO A 295 6.71 13.48 14.43
CA PRO A 295 6.27 14.58 15.28
C PRO A 295 6.21 15.90 14.49
N ALA A 296 5.21 16.72 14.76
CA ALA A 296 5.05 18.01 14.09
C ALA A 296 6.26 18.92 14.38
N ARG A 297 6.79 19.54 13.34
CA ARG A 297 7.83 20.56 13.44
C ARG A 297 7.18 21.94 13.48
N PRO A 298 7.88 22.96 14.00
CA PRO A 298 7.43 24.34 13.91
C PRO A 298 7.11 24.73 12.45
N LEU A 299 6.00 25.41 12.26
CA LEU A 299 5.59 25.88 10.94
C LEU A 299 6.44 27.07 10.50
N ALA A 300 6.55 27.29 9.18
CA ALA A 300 7.09 28.54 8.65
C ALA A 300 6.21 29.72 9.07
N ALA A 301 6.82 30.92 9.25
CA ALA A 301 6.16 32.09 9.83
C ALA A 301 4.82 32.40 9.16
N GLU A 302 4.74 32.33 7.82
CA GLU A 302 3.51 32.63 7.08
C GLU A 302 2.34 31.70 7.44
N PHE A 303 2.62 30.41 7.63
CA PHE A 303 1.61 29.43 8.06
C PHE A 303 1.30 29.60 9.55
N GLU A 304 2.32 29.81 10.38
CA GLU A 304 2.15 29.96 11.82
C GLU A 304 1.28 31.19 12.17
N GLU A 305 1.56 32.35 11.59
CA GLU A 305 0.76 33.56 11.78
C GLU A 305 -0.70 33.35 11.37
N PHE A 306 -0.92 32.69 10.23
CA PHE A 306 -2.28 32.39 9.77
C PHE A 306 -3.00 31.43 10.73
N VAL A 307 -2.32 30.39 11.21
CA VAL A 307 -2.88 29.41 12.15
C VAL A 307 -3.18 30.07 13.50
N GLN A 308 -2.28 30.89 14.03
CA GLN A 308 -2.50 31.60 15.29
C GLN A 308 -3.67 32.58 15.20
N SER A 309 -3.91 33.20 14.03
CA SER A 309 -5.06 34.08 13.81
C SER A 309 -6.42 33.34 13.89
N SER A 310 -6.44 32.02 13.97
CA SER A 310 -7.65 31.21 14.17
C SER A 310 -8.21 31.28 15.59
N GLY A 311 -7.39 31.69 16.56
CA GLY A 311 -7.74 31.79 17.97
C GLY A 311 -8.40 30.52 18.51
N LYS A 312 -9.52 30.68 19.22
CA LYS A 312 -10.26 29.54 19.82
C LYS A 312 -10.98 28.65 18.79
N HIS A 313 -11.23 29.17 17.59
CA HIS A 313 -11.99 28.42 16.56
C HIS A 313 -11.16 27.33 15.94
N GLY A 314 -9.87 27.53 15.78
CA GLY A 314 -8.92 26.55 15.27
C GLY A 314 -8.88 26.46 13.74
N LEU A 315 -8.24 25.41 13.25
CA LEU A 315 -7.85 25.23 11.87
C LEU A 315 -8.55 24.02 11.23
N ILE A 316 -8.95 24.20 9.98
CA ILE A 316 -9.32 23.14 9.05
C ILE A 316 -8.19 23.02 8.03
N VAL A 317 -7.68 21.81 7.81
CA VAL A 317 -6.69 21.52 6.76
C VAL A 317 -7.39 20.76 5.64
N MET A 318 -7.18 21.15 4.38
CA MET A 318 -7.72 20.43 3.23
C MET A 318 -6.63 20.08 2.22
N SER A 319 -6.58 18.81 1.81
CA SER A 319 -5.68 18.32 0.76
C SER A 319 -6.28 17.14 0.00
N LEU A 320 -6.28 17.25 -1.32
CA LEU A 320 -6.72 16.16 -2.23
C LEU A 320 -5.54 15.33 -2.77
N GLY A 321 -4.40 15.36 -2.07
CA GLY A 321 -3.19 14.57 -2.39
C GLY A 321 -2.31 15.21 -3.46
N SER A 322 -1.25 14.49 -3.86
CA SER A 322 -0.22 15.01 -4.77
C SER A 322 -0.61 15.00 -6.24
N ILE A 323 -1.63 14.22 -6.64
CA ILE A 323 -1.95 13.94 -8.04
C ILE A 323 -3.10 14.83 -8.53
N VAL A 324 -4.17 14.99 -7.74
CA VAL A 324 -5.32 15.81 -8.10
C VAL A 324 -5.06 17.24 -7.63
N SER A 325 -4.80 18.13 -8.57
CA SER A 325 -4.49 19.54 -8.30
C SER A 325 -5.73 20.39 -8.05
N SER A 326 -6.84 20.07 -8.73
CA SER A 326 -8.11 20.82 -8.64
C SER A 326 -9.30 19.92 -8.99
N LEU A 327 -10.48 20.34 -8.57
CA LEU A 327 -11.77 19.76 -8.94
C LEU A 327 -12.47 20.66 -9.98
N PRO A 328 -13.52 20.18 -10.66
CA PRO A 328 -14.37 21.04 -11.48
C PRO A 328 -14.82 22.28 -10.71
N MET A 329 -14.80 23.47 -11.36
CA MET A 329 -15.03 24.76 -10.72
C MET A 329 -16.33 24.82 -9.91
N GLN A 330 -17.40 24.19 -10.40
CA GLN A 330 -18.68 24.14 -9.67
C GLN A 330 -18.56 23.45 -8.30
N ILE A 331 -17.77 22.37 -8.20
CA ILE A 331 -17.53 21.65 -6.94
C ILE A 331 -16.61 22.50 -6.05
N THR A 332 -15.58 23.08 -6.63
CA THR A 332 -14.64 23.99 -5.94
C THR A 332 -15.38 25.18 -5.31
N MET A 333 -16.32 25.79 -6.03
CA MET A 333 -17.14 26.89 -5.52
C MET A 333 -18.05 26.47 -4.36
N ARG A 334 -18.64 25.26 -4.39
CA ARG A 334 -19.44 24.74 -3.27
C ARG A 334 -18.58 24.54 -2.01
N ILE A 335 -17.34 24.07 -2.16
CA ILE A 335 -16.38 23.90 -1.08
C ILE A 335 -16.00 25.28 -0.50
N ALA A 336 -15.64 26.23 -1.36
CA ALA A 336 -15.29 27.59 -0.96
C ALA A 336 -16.44 28.30 -0.23
N GLU A 337 -17.68 28.13 -0.70
CA GLU A 337 -18.88 28.67 -0.05
C GLU A 337 -19.09 28.11 1.35
N ALA A 338 -18.88 26.80 1.55
CA ALA A 338 -18.95 26.20 2.88
C ALA A 338 -17.86 26.74 3.81
N PHE A 339 -16.63 26.91 3.31
CA PHE A 339 -15.51 27.47 4.08
C PHE A 339 -15.74 28.93 4.48
N ALA A 340 -16.33 29.73 3.62
CA ALA A 340 -16.63 31.13 3.92
C ALA A 340 -17.63 31.30 5.08
N GLN A 341 -18.40 30.27 5.44
CA GLN A 341 -19.43 30.30 6.47
C GLN A 341 -18.95 29.79 7.85
N VAL A 342 -17.74 29.25 7.95
CA VAL A 342 -17.20 28.75 9.23
C VAL A 342 -16.27 29.77 9.87
N PRO A 343 -16.23 29.89 11.23
CA PRO A 343 -15.35 30.80 11.92
C PRO A 343 -13.89 30.33 11.99
N GLN A 344 -13.63 29.07 11.61
CA GLN A 344 -12.29 28.48 11.56
C GLN A 344 -11.46 29.11 10.43
N LYS A 345 -10.14 29.13 10.61
CA LYS A 345 -9.22 29.33 9.50
C LYS A 345 -9.11 28.04 8.68
N VAL A 346 -8.93 28.17 7.38
CA VAL A 346 -8.80 27.04 6.46
C VAL A 346 -7.48 27.16 5.69
N ILE A 347 -6.67 26.12 5.72
CA ILE A 347 -5.51 25.99 4.82
C ILE A 347 -5.86 24.90 3.81
N TRP A 348 -5.94 25.31 2.55
CA TRP A 348 -6.33 24.44 1.44
C TRP A 348 -5.19 24.28 0.43
N ARG A 349 -4.67 23.05 0.31
CA ARG A 349 -3.74 22.74 -0.78
C ARG A 349 -4.49 22.75 -2.11
N TYR A 350 -4.19 23.74 -2.94
CA TYR A 350 -4.89 24.00 -4.17
C TYR A 350 -3.96 24.59 -5.24
N ASP A 351 -4.01 24.06 -6.46
CA ASP A 351 -3.22 24.53 -7.61
C ASP A 351 -4.11 24.63 -8.88
N GLY A 352 -5.25 25.27 -8.75
CA GLY A 352 -6.19 25.53 -9.81
C GLY A 352 -6.53 27.01 -9.93
N GLU A 353 -7.54 27.34 -10.74
CA GLU A 353 -8.12 28.66 -10.82
C GLU A 353 -8.81 29.00 -9.48
N ILE A 354 -8.52 30.17 -8.92
CA ILE A 354 -9.06 30.61 -7.62
C ILE A 354 -10.57 30.78 -7.71
N PRO A 355 -11.37 30.11 -6.87
CA PRO A 355 -12.82 30.27 -6.87
C PRO A 355 -13.20 31.70 -6.47
N PRO A 356 -14.15 32.34 -7.21
CA PRO A 356 -14.50 33.76 -7.00
C PRO A 356 -15.17 34.02 -5.64
N ASN A 357 -15.68 32.99 -4.99
CA ASN A 357 -16.36 33.05 -3.69
C ASN A 357 -15.51 32.59 -2.51
N ILE A 358 -14.18 32.62 -2.65
CA ILE A 358 -13.27 32.26 -1.57
C ILE A 358 -13.40 33.22 -0.38
N GLY A 359 -13.51 32.68 0.83
CA GLY A 359 -13.60 33.47 2.07
C GLY A 359 -12.23 34.00 2.54
N SER A 360 -12.23 35.13 3.23
CA SER A 360 -11.03 35.74 3.83
C SER A 360 -10.39 34.88 4.94
N ASN A 361 -11.11 33.87 5.41
CA ASN A 361 -10.63 32.87 6.37
C ASN A 361 -9.86 31.71 5.72
N THR A 362 -9.72 31.68 4.39
CA THR A 362 -9.13 30.58 3.63
C THR A 362 -7.81 31.00 2.96
N LEU A 363 -6.73 30.26 3.27
CA LEU A 363 -5.42 30.37 2.62
C LEU A 363 -5.27 29.23 1.60
N LEU A 364 -5.06 29.60 0.33
CA LEU A 364 -4.73 28.66 -0.75
C LEU A 364 -3.22 28.56 -0.90
N ALA A 365 -2.69 27.34 -0.95
CA ALA A 365 -1.28 27.09 -1.18
C ALA A 365 -1.06 25.89 -2.10
N LYS A 366 -0.11 25.99 -3.03
CA LYS A 366 0.23 24.89 -3.96
C LYS A 366 0.80 23.67 -3.23
N TRP A 367 1.52 23.92 -2.15
CA TRP A 367 2.11 22.89 -1.28
C TRP A 367 1.97 23.32 0.18
N ILE A 368 1.64 22.37 1.06
CA ILE A 368 1.49 22.60 2.49
C ILE A 368 2.31 21.59 3.29
N PRO A 369 2.86 21.95 4.45
CA PRO A 369 3.51 21.04 5.38
C PRO A 369 2.43 20.22 6.13
N GLN A 370 1.81 19.25 5.43
CA GLN A 370 0.58 18.56 5.88
C GLN A 370 0.76 17.88 7.23
N ASN A 371 1.85 17.12 7.43
CA ASN A 371 2.13 16.46 8.70
C ASN A 371 2.24 17.46 9.86
N ASP A 372 2.95 18.57 9.64
CA ASP A 372 3.19 19.58 10.67
C ASP A 372 1.90 20.37 10.99
N LEU A 373 1.08 20.64 9.97
CA LEU A 373 -0.25 21.24 10.16
C LEU A 373 -1.21 20.31 10.90
N LEU A 374 -1.22 19.02 10.59
CA LEU A 374 -2.08 18.06 11.30
C LEU A 374 -1.69 17.90 12.76
N GLY A 375 -0.39 17.95 13.08
CA GLY A 375 0.10 17.91 14.46
C GLY A 375 -0.01 19.23 15.22
N HIS A 376 -0.45 20.33 14.57
CA HIS A 376 -0.60 21.61 15.24
C HIS A 376 -1.80 21.59 16.22
N PRO A 377 -1.67 22.11 17.47
CA PRO A 377 -2.75 22.05 18.50
C PRO A 377 -4.07 22.70 18.08
N ASN A 378 -4.03 23.67 17.17
CA ASN A 378 -5.21 24.35 16.66
C ASN A 378 -5.96 23.54 15.58
N THR A 379 -5.41 22.45 15.04
CA THR A 379 -6.07 21.66 14.00
C THR A 379 -7.27 20.91 14.56
N ARG A 380 -8.43 21.07 13.92
CA ARG A 380 -9.70 20.48 14.33
C ARG A 380 -10.18 19.37 13.41
N VAL A 381 -10.04 19.57 12.10
CA VAL A 381 -10.56 18.65 11.07
C VAL A 381 -9.58 18.63 9.90
N PHE A 382 -9.40 17.44 9.34
CA PHE A 382 -8.71 17.23 8.07
C PHE A 382 -9.71 16.83 7.00
N ILE A 383 -9.73 17.55 5.87
CA ILE A 383 -10.50 17.19 4.68
C ILE A 383 -9.55 16.54 3.70
N SER A 384 -9.78 15.27 3.40
CA SER A 384 -8.87 14.46 2.59
C SER A 384 -9.61 13.64 1.53
N HIS A 385 -8.93 13.39 0.42
CA HIS A 385 -9.39 12.43 -0.59
C HIS A 385 -9.32 10.95 -0.13
N GLY A 386 -8.64 10.66 1.00
CA GLY A 386 -8.51 9.29 1.50
C GLY A 386 -7.27 8.54 1.03
N GLY A 387 -6.25 9.25 0.55
CA GLY A 387 -4.95 8.62 0.26
C GLY A 387 -4.30 8.12 1.55
N ILE A 388 -3.68 6.94 1.48
CA ILE A 388 -3.18 6.21 2.66
C ILE A 388 -2.19 7.01 3.51
N ASN A 389 -1.32 7.82 2.89
CA ASN A 389 -0.34 8.62 3.62
C ASN A 389 -1.03 9.66 4.53
N GLY A 390 -2.00 10.41 3.98
CA GLY A 390 -2.76 11.41 4.77
C GLY A 390 -3.65 10.78 5.83
N ILE A 391 -4.15 9.55 5.60
CA ILE A 391 -4.90 8.81 6.62
C ILE A 391 -4.01 8.47 7.81
N TYR A 392 -2.80 7.93 7.58
CA TYR A 392 -1.88 7.64 8.68
C TYR A 392 -1.39 8.89 9.40
N GLU A 393 -1.17 10.00 8.69
CA GLU A 393 -0.87 11.28 9.35
C GLU A 393 -2.04 11.73 10.24
N ALA A 394 -3.29 11.59 9.78
CA ALA A 394 -4.47 11.90 10.58
C ALA A 394 -4.63 10.98 11.80
N ILE A 395 -4.37 9.68 11.66
CA ILE A 395 -4.34 8.71 12.76
C ILE A 395 -3.23 9.08 13.74
N TYR A 396 -2.00 9.30 13.26
CA TYR A 396 -0.83 9.63 14.06
C TYR A 396 -1.06 10.84 14.96
N HIS A 397 -1.67 11.90 14.42
CA HIS A 397 -1.96 13.14 15.14
C HIS A 397 -3.35 13.17 15.82
N GLY A 398 -4.17 12.15 15.64
CA GLY A 398 -5.50 12.05 16.27
C GLY A 398 -6.53 13.05 15.71
N VAL A 399 -6.41 13.44 14.43
CA VAL A 399 -7.27 14.45 13.78
C VAL A 399 -8.42 13.78 13.04
N PRO A 400 -9.70 14.06 13.37
CA PRO A 400 -10.85 13.50 12.68
C PRO A 400 -10.94 14.01 11.24
N LEU A 401 -11.57 13.21 10.36
CA LEU A 401 -11.47 13.40 8.93
C LEU A 401 -12.82 13.53 8.24
N ILE A 402 -12.95 14.48 7.30
CA ILE A 402 -14.00 14.49 6.28
C ILE A 402 -13.39 13.91 5.00
N GLY A 403 -13.96 12.80 4.54
CA GLY A 403 -13.52 12.07 3.36
C GLY A 403 -14.18 12.56 2.08
N MET A 404 -13.39 12.86 1.06
CA MET A 404 -13.83 13.23 -0.29
C MET A 404 -13.16 12.32 -1.32
N PRO A 405 -13.57 11.03 -1.42
CA PRO A 405 -12.91 10.07 -2.31
C PRO A 405 -13.15 10.41 -3.78
N LEU A 406 -12.14 10.23 -4.60
CA LEU A 406 -12.13 10.53 -6.03
C LEU A 406 -11.81 9.30 -6.88
N LEU A 407 -10.75 8.56 -6.54
CA LEU A 407 -10.22 7.45 -7.33
C LEU A 407 -9.58 6.35 -6.45
N PHE A 408 -9.31 5.21 -7.02
CA PHE A 408 -8.51 4.11 -6.47
C PHE A 408 -9.03 3.58 -5.11
N ASP A 409 -8.10 3.33 -4.19
CA ASP A 409 -8.37 2.81 -2.84
C ASP A 409 -8.98 3.84 -1.88
N GLN A 410 -9.16 5.07 -2.34
CA GLN A 410 -9.65 6.18 -1.51
C GLN A 410 -11.02 5.89 -0.89
N PHE A 411 -11.93 5.30 -1.67
CA PHE A 411 -13.26 4.92 -1.22
C PHE A 411 -13.19 3.91 -0.07
N ASP A 412 -12.42 2.83 -0.25
CA ASP A 412 -12.29 1.78 0.76
C ASP A 412 -11.56 2.30 2.00
N ASN A 413 -10.51 3.10 1.80
CA ASN A 413 -9.74 3.70 2.89
C ASN A 413 -10.63 4.59 3.77
N LEU A 414 -11.42 5.46 3.17
CA LEU A 414 -12.34 6.33 3.91
C LEU A 414 -13.46 5.55 4.58
N PHE A 415 -13.98 4.54 3.91
CA PHE A 415 -15.00 3.67 4.47
C PHE A 415 -14.51 2.90 5.71
N ARG A 416 -13.23 2.49 5.72
CA ARG A 416 -12.60 1.89 6.91
C ARG A 416 -12.60 2.85 8.11
N LEU A 417 -12.28 4.12 7.91
CA LEU A 417 -12.31 5.13 8.99
C LEU A 417 -13.74 5.47 9.40
N GLU A 418 -14.65 5.61 8.46
CA GLU A 418 -16.06 5.90 8.74
C GLU A 418 -16.71 4.78 9.56
N SER A 419 -16.43 3.51 9.22
CA SER A 419 -16.94 2.35 9.98
C SER A 419 -16.41 2.29 11.42
N ARG A 420 -15.32 3.01 11.72
CA ARG A 420 -14.75 3.19 13.07
C ARG A 420 -15.21 4.48 13.76
N GLY A 421 -16.08 5.26 13.10
CA GLY A 421 -16.55 6.54 13.62
C GLY A 421 -15.48 7.62 13.69
N ALA A 422 -14.39 7.49 12.92
CA ALA A 422 -13.25 8.43 12.90
C ALA A 422 -13.30 9.40 11.71
N ALA A 423 -14.18 9.14 10.75
CA ALA A 423 -14.40 9.97 9.57
C ALA A 423 -15.88 10.07 9.20
N LYS A 424 -16.20 11.07 8.39
CA LYS A 424 -17.48 11.21 7.68
C LYS A 424 -17.19 11.34 6.19
N VAL A 425 -17.79 10.47 5.38
CA VAL A 425 -17.54 10.43 3.93
C VAL A 425 -18.60 11.23 3.20
N MET A 426 -18.15 12.11 2.29
CA MET A 426 -19.00 12.95 1.46
C MET A 426 -18.98 12.48 0.01
N ASN A 427 -20.15 12.46 -0.64
CA ASN A 427 -20.21 12.27 -2.08
C ASN A 427 -19.90 13.61 -2.78
N VAL A 428 -18.67 13.74 -3.27
CA VAL A 428 -18.14 14.98 -3.89
C VAL A 428 -18.99 15.44 -5.07
N ALA A 429 -19.56 14.51 -5.82
CA ALA A 429 -20.33 14.81 -7.03
C ALA A 429 -21.70 15.45 -6.73
N THR A 430 -22.33 15.04 -5.62
CA THR A 430 -23.72 15.45 -5.29
C THR A 430 -23.82 16.41 -4.12
N MET A 431 -22.78 16.54 -3.28
CA MET A 431 -22.81 17.39 -2.10
C MET A 431 -23.07 18.86 -2.43
N HIS A 432 -23.92 19.51 -1.64
CA HIS A 432 -24.08 20.96 -1.61
C HIS A 432 -23.15 21.60 -0.58
N SER A 433 -22.97 22.91 -0.67
CA SER A 433 -22.20 23.67 0.33
C SER A 433 -22.76 23.51 1.75
N THR A 434 -24.08 23.44 1.87
CA THR A 434 -24.80 23.18 3.14
C THR A 434 -24.47 21.82 3.74
N ASP A 435 -24.28 20.79 2.93
CA ASP A 435 -23.95 19.43 3.41
C ASP A 435 -22.53 19.41 4.00
N LEU A 436 -21.58 20.05 3.31
CA LEU A 436 -20.22 20.21 3.82
C LEU A 436 -20.16 21.07 5.09
N LEU A 437 -20.91 22.18 5.12
CA LEU A 437 -21.01 23.03 6.30
C LEU A 437 -21.59 22.26 7.50
N GLN A 438 -22.63 21.45 7.28
CA GLN A 438 -23.19 20.58 8.33
C GLN A 438 -22.17 19.54 8.82
N ALA A 439 -21.44 18.88 7.91
CA ALA A 439 -20.41 17.92 8.26
C ALA A 439 -19.27 18.56 9.07
N LEU A 440 -18.82 19.75 8.68
CA LEU A 440 -17.82 20.51 9.42
C LEU A 440 -18.29 20.84 10.85
N ASN A 441 -19.50 21.38 10.99
CA ASN A 441 -20.08 21.71 12.28
C ASN A 441 -20.25 20.46 13.16
N GLU A 442 -20.63 19.31 12.59
CA GLU A 442 -20.75 18.05 13.30
C GLU A 442 -19.39 17.58 13.83
N LEU A 443 -18.34 17.52 12.98
CA LEU A 443 -17.02 17.05 13.41
C LEU A 443 -16.34 18.00 14.41
N ILE A 444 -16.58 19.30 14.30
CA ILE A 444 -15.97 20.32 15.18
C ILE A 444 -16.64 20.33 16.55
N ASN A 445 -17.97 20.27 16.60
CA ASN A 445 -18.74 20.42 17.83
C ASN A 445 -18.98 19.10 18.58
N SER A 446 -18.92 17.94 17.89
CA SER A 446 -19.05 16.62 18.51
C SER A 446 -17.68 16.06 18.90
N THR A 447 -17.58 15.49 20.09
CA THR A 447 -16.35 14.77 20.51
C THR A 447 -16.25 13.39 19.87
N PHE A 448 -17.34 12.82 19.36
CA PHE A 448 -17.45 11.46 18.87
C PHE A 448 -16.34 11.09 17.88
N TYR A 449 -16.19 11.84 16.79
CA TYR A 449 -15.18 11.56 15.77
C TYR A 449 -13.76 11.74 16.28
N ARG A 450 -13.54 12.78 17.07
CA ARG A 450 -12.25 13.07 17.69
C ARG A 450 -11.83 12.00 18.68
N ASP A 451 -12.74 11.55 19.53
CA ASP A 451 -12.46 10.53 20.55
C ASP A 451 -12.15 9.17 19.88
N ASN A 452 -12.88 8.82 18.81
CA ASN A 452 -12.58 7.62 18.03
C ASN A 452 -11.24 7.72 17.31
N MET A 453 -10.92 8.87 16.70
CA MET A 453 -9.61 9.06 16.05
C MET A 453 -8.47 9.02 17.07
N LYS A 454 -8.65 9.62 18.27
CA LYS A 454 -7.67 9.50 19.35
C LYS A 454 -7.46 8.08 19.84
N LYS A 455 -8.51 7.25 19.87
CA LYS A 455 -8.38 5.81 20.17
C LYS A 455 -7.51 5.10 19.12
N LEU A 456 -7.75 5.37 17.83
CA LEU A 456 -6.90 4.82 16.77
C LEU A 456 -5.46 5.32 16.89
N SER A 457 -5.27 6.60 17.18
CA SER A 457 -3.96 7.19 17.45
C SER A 457 -3.24 6.49 18.60
N ALA A 458 -3.92 6.30 19.74
CA ALA A 458 -3.34 5.62 20.89
C ALA A 458 -2.92 4.18 20.57
N LEU A 459 -3.74 3.43 19.82
CA LEU A 459 -3.39 2.08 19.35
C LEU A 459 -2.22 2.10 18.38
N HIS A 460 -2.13 3.10 17.52
CA HIS A 460 -1.03 3.25 16.57
C HIS A 460 0.30 3.56 17.26
N TRP A 461 0.27 4.33 18.35
CA TRP A 461 1.47 4.65 19.13
C TRP A 461 1.91 3.53 20.08
N ASP A 462 0.98 2.68 20.52
CA ASP A 462 1.26 1.60 21.49
C ASP A 462 1.80 0.35 20.77
N GLN A 463 3.03 0.46 20.27
CA GLN A 463 3.76 -0.60 19.58
C GLN A 463 5.14 -0.79 20.20
N PRO A 464 5.69 -2.03 20.21
CA PRO A 464 6.98 -2.33 20.82
C PRO A 464 8.17 -1.66 20.13
N GLU A 465 8.01 -1.28 18.87
CA GLU A 465 8.97 -0.54 18.02
C GLU A 465 8.21 0.33 17.04
N SER A 466 8.80 1.44 16.61
CA SER A 466 8.17 2.29 15.60
C SER A 466 8.09 1.56 14.24
N PRO A 467 7.10 1.89 13.40
CA PRO A 467 7.01 1.33 12.05
C PRO A 467 8.26 1.57 11.20
N MET A 468 8.97 2.70 11.40
CA MET A 468 10.22 3.01 10.70
C MET A 468 11.36 2.10 11.18
N GLU A 469 11.57 1.96 12.49
CA GLU A 469 12.57 1.04 13.06
C GLU A 469 12.35 -0.40 12.59
N ARG A 470 11.08 -0.82 12.55
CA ARG A 470 10.70 -2.14 12.01
C ARG A 470 11.07 -2.29 10.54
N ALA A 471 10.81 -1.27 9.71
CA ALA A 471 11.15 -1.29 8.29
C ALA A 471 12.67 -1.43 8.10
N VAL A 472 13.45 -0.61 8.79
CA VAL A 472 14.92 -0.63 8.73
C VAL A 472 15.46 -1.97 9.23
N PHE A 473 14.97 -2.46 10.38
CA PHE A 473 15.39 -3.76 10.93
C PHE A 473 15.26 -4.89 9.90
N TRP A 474 14.11 -4.99 9.22
CA TRP A 474 13.87 -6.06 8.26
C TRP A 474 14.67 -5.90 6.95
N ILE A 475 14.92 -4.68 6.50
CA ILE A 475 15.83 -4.41 5.36
C ILE A 475 17.24 -4.87 5.72
N GLU A 476 17.75 -4.48 6.88
CA GLU A 476 19.05 -4.90 7.37
C GLU A 476 19.13 -6.41 7.66
N TYR A 477 18.03 -7.01 8.18
CA TYR A 477 17.95 -8.45 8.39
C TYR A 477 18.15 -9.22 7.08
N VAL A 478 17.41 -8.84 6.03
CA VAL A 478 17.54 -9.46 4.69
C VAL A 478 18.96 -9.27 4.15
N THR A 479 19.55 -8.10 4.35
CA THR A 479 20.92 -7.81 3.93
C THR A 479 21.94 -8.67 4.67
N ARG A 480 21.88 -8.74 6.00
CA ARG A 480 22.81 -9.53 6.84
C ARG A 480 22.77 -11.02 6.54
N HIS A 481 21.56 -11.54 6.28
CA HIS A 481 21.34 -12.97 6.03
C HIS A 481 21.31 -13.35 4.54
N LYS A 482 21.54 -12.37 3.64
CA LYS A 482 21.49 -12.55 2.19
C LYS A 482 20.16 -13.16 1.71
N GLY A 483 19.08 -12.69 2.31
CA GLY A 483 17.70 -13.13 2.04
C GLY A 483 16.95 -13.58 3.29
N ALA A 484 15.67 -13.88 3.13
CA ALA A 484 14.79 -14.40 4.18
C ALA A 484 13.92 -15.58 3.65
N GLY A 485 14.54 -16.48 2.90
CA GLY A 485 13.85 -17.60 2.24
C GLY A 485 13.04 -18.50 3.18
N HIS A 486 13.42 -18.59 4.46
CA HIS A 486 12.72 -19.35 5.50
C HIS A 486 11.32 -18.78 5.84
N LEU A 487 11.04 -17.53 5.47
CA LEU A 487 9.75 -16.89 5.67
C LEU A 487 8.79 -17.10 4.49
N ARG A 488 9.29 -17.61 3.37
CA ARG A 488 8.47 -17.85 2.17
C ARG A 488 7.68 -19.14 2.33
N SER A 489 6.36 -19.02 2.26
CA SER A 489 5.45 -20.16 2.36
C SER A 489 5.57 -21.08 1.13
N GLU A 490 5.48 -22.39 1.33
CA GLU A 490 5.43 -23.37 0.24
C GLU A 490 4.20 -23.16 -0.66
N CYS A 491 3.12 -22.56 -0.13
CA CYS A 491 1.92 -22.26 -0.92
C CYS A 491 2.20 -21.44 -2.19
N TYR A 492 3.28 -20.65 -2.22
CA TYR A 492 3.69 -19.88 -3.40
C TYR A 492 4.19 -20.75 -4.59
N ARG A 493 4.50 -22.03 -4.34
CA ARG A 493 4.99 -22.97 -5.36
C ARG A 493 3.93 -23.95 -5.81
N LEU A 494 2.81 -24.03 -5.07
CA LEU A 494 1.79 -25.02 -5.34
C LEU A 494 0.83 -24.53 -6.43
N PRO A 495 0.50 -25.36 -7.42
CA PRO A 495 -0.60 -25.07 -8.31
C PRO A 495 -1.93 -25.10 -7.53
N TRP A 496 -2.93 -24.32 -8.00
CA TRP A 496 -4.17 -24.11 -7.28
C TRP A 496 -4.89 -25.39 -6.83
N TYR A 497 -4.85 -26.45 -7.65
CA TYR A 497 -5.52 -27.72 -7.33
C TYR A 497 -4.81 -28.48 -6.20
N VAL A 498 -3.49 -28.35 -6.07
CA VAL A 498 -2.72 -28.90 -4.93
C VAL A 498 -2.91 -28.03 -3.69
N TYR A 499 -2.89 -26.70 -3.86
CA TYR A 499 -3.12 -25.75 -2.75
C TYR A 499 -4.46 -25.99 -2.05
N TYR A 500 -5.52 -26.27 -2.80
CA TYR A 500 -6.84 -26.57 -2.26
C TYR A 500 -7.10 -28.08 -2.05
N CYS A 501 -6.09 -28.94 -2.20
CA CYS A 501 -6.21 -30.40 -2.08
C CYS A 501 -7.31 -31.00 -2.98
N VAL A 502 -7.59 -30.39 -4.13
CA VAL A 502 -8.64 -30.86 -5.07
C VAL A 502 -8.31 -32.25 -5.60
N ASP A 503 -7.07 -32.53 -5.91
CA ASP A 503 -6.53 -33.82 -6.29
C ASP A 503 -6.80 -34.90 -5.24
N VAL A 504 -6.53 -34.59 -3.97
CA VAL A 504 -6.81 -35.48 -2.83
C VAL A 504 -8.32 -35.69 -2.64
N MET A 505 -9.12 -34.61 -2.76
CA MET A 505 -10.59 -34.70 -2.64
C MET A 505 -11.18 -35.60 -3.74
N ILE A 506 -10.71 -35.46 -4.99
CA ILE A 506 -11.15 -36.31 -6.12
C ILE A 506 -10.76 -37.75 -5.87
N PHE A 507 -9.53 -38.01 -5.40
CA PHE A 507 -9.09 -39.35 -5.06
C PHE A 507 -9.96 -40.01 -3.98
N LEU A 508 -10.21 -39.31 -2.85
CA LEU A 508 -11.04 -39.80 -1.75
C LEU A 508 -12.48 -40.04 -2.19
N LEU A 509 -13.05 -39.16 -2.99
CA LEU A 509 -14.39 -39.34 -3.55
C LEU A 509 -14.45 -40.57 -4.47
N SER A 510 -13.44 -40.80 -5.30
CA SER A 510 -13.35 -41.96 -6.17
C SER A 510 -13.28 -43.28 -5.38
N VAL A 511 -12.48 -43.30 -4.31
CA VAL A 511 -12.41 -44.46 -3.39
C VAL A 511 -13.75 -44.68 -2.70
N PHE A 512 -14.40 -43.62 -2.20
CA PHE A 512 -15.71 -43.74 -1.57
C PHE A 512 -16.77 -44.31 -2.54
N LEU A 513 -16.81 -43.80 -3.76
CA LEU A 513 -17.73 -44.31 -4.80
C LEU A 513 -17.47 -45.76 -5.12
N LEU A 514 -16.19 -46.15 -5.27
CA LEU A 514 -15.81 -47.56 -5.53
C LEU A 514 -16.29 -48.48 -4.41
N VAL A 515 -16.02 -48.12 -3.15
CA VAL A 515 -16.47 -48.88 -1.97
C VAL A 515 -17.99 -48.98 -1.94
N THR A 516 -18.69 -47.87 -2.19
CA THR A 516 -20.15 -47.86 -2.24
C THR A 516 -20.71 -48.79 -3.31
N VAL A 517 -20.12 -48.75 -4.52
CA VAL A 517 -20.51 -49.69 -5.61
C VAL A 517 -20.28 -51.15 -5.20
N LEU A 518 -19.11 -51.47 -4.63
CA LEU A 518 -18.80 -52.82 -4.16
C LEU A 518 -19.78 -53.31 -3.11
N VAL A 519 -20.14 -52.45 -2.12
CA VAL A 519 -21.14 -52.79 -1.10
C VAL A 519 -22.50 -53.03 -1.73
N VAL A 520 -22.96 -52.16 -2.63
CA VAL A 520 -24.27 -52.33 -3.31
C VAL A 520 -24.31 -53.60 -4.14
N VAL A 521 -23.26 -53.89 -4.88
CA VAL A 521 -23.15 -55.12 -5.70
C VAL A 521 -23.17 -56.35 -4.79
N THR A 522 -22.44 -56.33 -3.68
CA THR A 522 -22.41 -57.43 -2.70
C THR A 522 -23.78 -57.66 -2.06
N LEU A 523 -24.42 -56.60 -1.63
CA LEU A 523 -25.77 -56.69 -1.07
C LEU A 523 -26.79 -57.23 -2.07
N LYS A 524 -26.75 -56.77 -3.33
CA LYS A 524 -27.61 -57.31 -4.40
C LYS A 524 -27.36 -58.81 -4.63
N LYS A 525 -26.10 -59.25 -4.65
CA LYS A 525 -25.78 -60.69 -4.76
C LYS A 525 -26.31 -61.50 -3.60
N LEU A 526 -26.14 -61.00 -2.36
CA LEU A 526 -26.67 -61.64 -1.15
C LEU A 526 -28.21 -61.75 -1.18
N CYS A 527 -28.88 -60.66 -1.53
CA CYS A 527 -30.34 -60.64 -1.67
C CYS A 527 -30.84 -61.64 -2.73
N ASN A 528 -30.14 -61.74 -3.85
CA ASN A 528 -30.47 -62.72 -4.92
C ASN A 528 -30.25 -64.16 -4.47
N ILE A 529 -29.22 -64.45 -3.69
CA ILE A 529 -28.96 -65.79 -3.11
C ILE A 529 -30.11 -66.14 -2.11
N VAL A 530 -30.50 -65.22 -1.26
CA VAL A 530 -31.60 -65.42 -0.28
C VAL A 530 -32.93 -65.66 -1.00
N ARG A 531 -33.23 -64.88 -2.05
CA ARG A 531 -34.45 -65.08 -2.86
C ARG A 531 -34.47 -66.45 -3.55
N LYS A 532 -33.35 -66.87 -4.16
CA LYS A 532 -33.25 -68.23 -4.80
C LYS A 532 -33.38 -69.37 -3.78
N LYS A 533 -32.85 -69.22 -2.56
CA LYS A 533 -33.06 -70.24 -1.49
C LYS A 533 -34.52 -70.32 -1.04
N LYS A 534 -35.24 -69.20 -0.95
CA LYS A 534 -36.67 -69.21 -0.59
C LYS A 534 -37.52 -69.88 -1.65
N GLN A 535 -37.27 -69.63 -2.94
CA GLN A 535 -37.95 -70.25 -4.08
C GLN A 535 -37.66 -71.78 -4.25
N LYS A 536 -36.58 -72.29 -3.65
CA LYS A 536 -36.28 -73.76 -3.65
C LYS A 536 -36.95 -74.51 -2.48
N ASN A 537 -37.36 -73.78 -1.44
CA ASN A 537 -38.00 -74.36 -0.24
C ASN A 537 -39.54 -74.20 -0.24
N GLU A 538 -40.10 -73.51 -1.22
CA GLU A 538 -41.50 -73.54 -1.62
C GLU A 538 -41.72 -74.53 -2.77
#